data_7636f5a7196070665dbe3da6fb6bbc32
#
_entry.id   7636f5a7196070665dbe3da6fb6bbc32
#
_cell.length_a   1.000
_cell.length_b   1.000
_cell.length_c   1.000
_cell.angle_alpha   90.00
_cell.angle_beta   90.00
_cell.angle_gamma   90.00
#
_symmetry.space_group_name_H-M   'P 1'
#
loop_
_entity.id
_entity.type
_entity.pdbx_description
1 polymer ?
#
loop_
_entity_poly.entity_id
_entity_poly.type
_entity_poly.pdbx_seq_one_letter_code
_entity_poly.pdbx_strand_id
1 'polypeptide(L)'
;MGSIHSREYPPAELVSRFAEHLLSEYGQDADVTWLVDYHEIHLLLQGNPDGRVISESESSASQRKNYNANHCPGGSGFSQQGVDMNRNFLFQWNAGTGSSGDDCSEVFRGLSAASEPETLAINNYIQTLFPDQRPDDLVTPAPLDKPGVYLDIHNVAELTLFPFGYSNSAGQAPNHDQLQT
;
A
#
# COMPACT_ATOMS: atom_id res chain seq x y z
N MET A 1 -0.97 -4.13 5.61
CA MET A 1 0.28 -4.19 4.82
C MET A 1 1.23 -3.12 5.31
N GLY A 2 2.55 -3.38 5.33
CA GLY A 2 3.59 -2.41 5.64
C GLY A 2 4.65 -2.30 4.54
N SER A 3 5.33 -1.15 4.51
CA SER A 3 6.56 -0.92 3.71
C SER A 3 6.42 -1.17 2.21
N ILE A 4 5.41 -0.59 1.58
CA ILE A 4 5.35 -0.52 0.12
C ILE A 4 6.47 0.39 -0.45
N HIS A 5 6.85 1.44 0.30
CA HIS A 5 8.03 2.23 0.01
C HIS A 5 9.22 1.72 0.83
N SER A 6 10.32 1.44 0.16
CA SER A 6 11.46 0.73 0.74
C SER A 6 12.17 1.48 1.86
N ARG A 7 12.23 2.81 1.83
CA ARG A 7 12.83 3.67 2.87
C ARG A 7 11.97 3.83 4.13
N GLU A 8 10.73 3.37 4.10
CA GLU A 8 9.80 3.49 5.22
C GLU A 8 9.92 2.25 6.11
N TYR A 9 10.88 2.26 7.03
CA TYR A 9 11.21 1.12 7.90
C TYR A 9 10.17 0.84 9.00
N PRO A 10 9.64 1.84 9.72
CA PRO A 10 8.70 1.63 10.81
C PRO A 10 7.44 0.82 10.46
N PRO A 11 6.83 0.95 9.27
CA PRO A 11 5.66 0.14 8.90
C PRO A 11 5.87 -1.37 8.96
N ALA A 12 7.02 -1.89 8.49
CA ALA A 12 7.29 -3.33 8.57
C ALA A 12 7.45 -3.80 10.02
N GLU A 13 8.14 -3.03 10.84
CA GLU A 13 8.30 -3.29 12.27
C GLU A 13 6.94 -3.26 12.99
N LEU A 14 6.10 -2.28 12.69
CA LEU A 14 4.77 -2.16 13.29
C LEU A 14 3.90 -3.38 12.96
N VAL A 15 3.85 -3.81 11.68
CA VAL A 15 3.06 -4.98 11.28
C VAL A 15 3.61 -6.25 11.90
N SER A 16 4.95 -6.38 12.02
CA SER A 16 5.59 -7.53 12.68
C SER A 16 5.26 -7.56 14.18
N ARG A 17 5.35 -6.43 14.88
CA ARG A 17 4.98 -6.31 16.28
C ARG A 17 3.50 -6.55 16.53
N PHE A 18 2.65 -6.14 15.61
CA PHE A 18 1.23 -6.46 15.69
C PHE A 18 0.98 -7.96 15.59
N ALA A 19 1.69 -8.67 14.69
CA ALA A 19 1.63 -10.13 14.63
C ALA A 19 2.08 -10.79 15.95
N GLU A 20 3.21 -10.34 16.50
CA GLU A 20 3.72 -10.83 17.79
C GLU A 20 2.70 -10.59 18.93
N HIS A 21 2.10 -9.41 18.96
CA HIS A 21 1.08 -9.05 19.95
C HIS A 21 -0.14 -9.98 19.87
N LEU A 22 -0.67 -10.20 18.67
CA LEU A 22 -1.81 -11.11 18.46
C LEU A 22 -1.49 -12.53 18.96
N LEU A 23 -0.28 -13.03 18.71
CA LEU A 23 0.12 -14.36 19.12
C LEU A 23 0.40 -14.47 20.62
N SER A 24 1.04 -13.46 21.22
CA SER A 24 1.41 -13.49 22.65
C SER A 24 0.23 -13.27 23.57
N GLU A 25 -0.72 -12.43 23.18
CA GLU A 25 -1.86 -12.03 24.00
C GLU A 25 -3.12 -12.89 23.75
N TYR A 26 -3.09 -13.78 22.77
CA TYR A 26 -4.21 -14.70 22.53
C TYR A 26 -4.47 -15.58 23.77
N GLY A 27 -5.70 -15.59 24.23
CA GLY A 27 -6.11 -16.28 25.45
C GLY A 27 -5.73 -15.56 26.76
N GLN A 28 -5.05 -14.42 26.71
CA GLN A 28 -4.70 -13.56 27.84
C GLN A 28 -5.49 -12.26 27.84
N ASP A 29 -5.51 -11.59 26.69
CA ASP A 29 -6.28 -10.36 26.46
C ASP A 29 -7.61 -10.70 25.77
N ALA A 30 -8.72 -10.13 26.26
CA ALA A 30 -10.06 -10.45 25.76
C ALA A 30 -10.31 -9.90 24.37
N ASP A 31 -9.79 -8.70 24.05
CA ASP A 31 -9.97 -8.05 22.74
C ASP A 31 -9.14 -8.77 21.67
N VAL A 32 -7.89 -9.14 21.99
CA VAL A 32 -7.03 -9.92 21.10
C VAL A 32 -7.64 -11.30 20.84
N THR A 33 -8.13 -11.97 21.88
CA THR A 33 -8.76 -13.29 21.73
C THR A 33 -9.99 -13.19 20.82
N TRP A 34 -10.84 -12.19 21.05
CA TRP A 34 -12.00 -11.96 20.21
C TRP A 34 -11.62 -11.65 18.74
N LEU A 35 -10.62 -10.81 18.52
CA LEU A 35 -10.13 -10.50 17.18
C LEU A 35 -9.68 -11.76 16.43
N VAL A 36 -8.89 -12.62 17.08
CA VAL A 36 -8.34 -13.83 16.47
C VAL A 36 -9.41 -14.91 16.27
N ASP A 37 -10.38 -15.04 17.21
CA ASP A 37 -11.44 -16.04 17.12
C ASP A 37 -12.50 -15.71 16.05
N TYR A 38 -12.75 -14.43 15.79
CA TYR A 38 -13.86 -14.00 14.94
C TYR A 38 -13.44 -13.33 13.64
N HIS A 39 -12.15 -13.10 13.39
CA HIS A 39 -11.66 -12.45 12.19
C HIS A 39 -10.51 -13.22 11.54
N GLU A 40 -10.47 -13.21 10.23
CA GLU A 40 -9.33 -13.65 9.45
C GLU A 40 -8.39 -12.45 9.24
N ILE A 41 -7.15 -12.56 9.77
CA ILE A 41 -6.20 -11.46 9.79
C ILE A 41 -5.03 -11.78 8.86
N HIS A 42 -4.90 -11.01 7.79
CA HIS A 42 -3.84 -11.14 6.80
C HIS A 42 -2.77 -10.07 7.01
N LEU A 43 -1.52 -10.49 7.19
CA LEU A 43 -0.40 -9.58 7.46
C LEU A 43 0.64 -9.69 6.36
N LEU A 44 0.76 -8.65 5.54
CA LEU A 44 1.87 -8.48 4.60
C LEU A 44 2.91 -7.59 5.28
N LEU A 45 3.97 -8.21 5.82
CA LEU A 45 4.96 -7.52 6.65
C LEU A 45 5.84 -6.55 5.85
N GLN A 46 6.17 -6.92 4.60
CA GLN A 46 7.08 -6.17 3.74
C GLN A 46 6.58 -6.21 2.29
N GLY A 47 5.98 -5.11 1.83
CA GLY A 47 5.43 -5.01 0.47
C GLY A 47 6.49 -4.85 -0.62
N ASN A 48 7.70 -4.39 -0.25
CA ASN A 48 8.80 -4.08 -1.18
C ASN A 48 10.13 -4.66 -0.66
N PRO A 49 10.31 -5.99 -0.68
CA PRO A 49 11.47 -6.63 -0.06
C PRO A 49 12.79 -6.30 -0.78
N ASP A 50 12.80 -6.27 -2.11
CA ASP A 50 14.02 -5.98 -2.88
C ASP A 50 14.45 -4.53 -2.74
N GLY A 51 13.50 -3.60 -2.81
CA GLY A 51 13.75 -2.19 -2.54
C GLY A 51 14.26 -1.98 -1.11
N ARG A 52 13.76 -2.73 -0.13
CA ARG A 52 14.22 -2.67 1.25
C ARG A 52 15.70 -3.06 1.38
N VAL A 53 16.12 -4.14 0.77
CA VAL A 53 17.54 -4.56 0.77
C VAL A 53 18.43 -3.45 0.20
N ILE A 54 17.98 -2.78 -0.86
CA ILE A 54 18.72 -1.65 -1.45
C ILE A 54 18.75 -0.45 -0.51
N SER A 55 17.61 -0.10 0.10
CA SER A 55 17.52 1.07 1.00
C SER A 55 18.34 0.93 2.28
N GLU A 56 18.67 -0.29 2.69
CA GLU A 56 19.54 -0.56 3.84
C GLU A 56 21.03 -0.25 3.55
N SER A 57 21.41 -0.05 2.29
CA SER A 57 22.75 0.41 1.96
C SER A 57 22.88 1.93 2.17
N GLU A 58 24.02 2.39 2.71
CA GLU A 58 24.27 3.82 2.98
C GLU A 58 24.12 4.70 1.72
N SER A 59 24.48 4.15 0.56
CA SER A 59 24.40 4.87 -0.71
C SER A 59 22.98 5.01 -1.27
N SER A 60 22.02 4.27 -0.76
CA SER A 60 20.65 4.18 -1.29
C SER A 60 19.55 4.30 -0.22
N ALA A 61 19.89 4.86 0.94
CA ALA A 61 18.95 5.01 2.07
C ALA A 61 17.70 5.83 1.74
N SER A 62 17.71 6.63 0.66
CA SER A 62 16.56 7.38 0.16
C SER A 62 15.66 6.59 -0.79
N GLN A 63 16.00 5.35 -1.14
CA GLN A 63 15.23 4.52 -2.08
C GLN A 63 13.77 4.39 -1.63
N ARG A 64 12.87 4.85 -2.46
CA ARG A 64 11.40 4.76 -2.26
C ARG A 64 10.78 3.63 -3.07
N LYS A 65 11.22 3.52 -4.34
CA LYS A 65 10.67 2.66 -5.37
C LYS A 65 11.05 1.18 -5.17
N ASN A 66 10.48 0.27 -5.97
CA ASN A 66 10.99 -1.10 -6.06
C ASN A 66 12.35 -1.13 -6.78
N TYR A 67 12.93 -2.32 -6.89
CA TYR A 67 14.19 -2.50 -7.60
C TYR A 67 13.96 -3.07 -9.01
N ASN A 68 13.66 -2.19 -9.96
CA ASN A 68 13.53 -2.53 -11.37
C ASN A 68 14.59 -1.82 -12.19
N ALA A 69 15.64 -2.55 -12.60
CA ALA A 69 16.80 -2.01 -13.30
C ALA A 69 16.50 -1.46 -14.70
N ASN A 70 15.33 -1.72 -15.25
CA ASN A 70 14.92 -1.24 -16.57
C ASN A 70 14.51 0.23 -16.58
N HIS A 71 14.27 0.81 -15.40
CA HIS A 71 13.82 2.18 -15.23
C HIS A 71 14.83 3.03 -14.49
N CYS A 72 15.22 4.16 -15.10
CA CYS A 72 16.25 5.07 -14.59
C CYS A 72 17.55 4.35 -14.18
N PRO A 73 18.21 3.61 -15.07
CA PRO A 73 19.41 2.84 -14.73
C PRO A 73 20.51 3.75 -14.20
N GLY A 74 21.06 3.40 -13.04
CA GLY A 74 22.10 4.21 -12.35
C GLY A 74 21.56 5.44 -11.62
N GLY A 75 20.25 5.61 -11.54
CA GLY A 75 19.63 6.66 -10.75
C GLY A 75 19.94 6.54 -9.26
N SER A 76 20.09 7.69 -8.59
CA SER A 76 20.41 7.79 -7.18
C SER A 76 19.72 8.99 -6.53
N GLY A 77 19.67 9.03 -5.20
CA GLY A 77 18.99 10.10 -4.47
C GLY A 77 17.50 10.14 -4.79
N PHE A 78 16.99 11.25 -5.29
CA PHE A 78 15.60 11.41 -5.69
C PHE A 78 15.33 10.98 -7.15
N SER A 79 16.35 10.83 -7.99
CA SER A 79 16.26 10.26 -9.34
C SER A 79 16.51 8.75 -9.26
N GLN A 80 15.56 8.01 -8.71
CA GLN A 80 15.73 6.63 -8.30
C GLN A 80 15.38 5.64 -9.40
N GLN A 81 16.14 4.56 -9.45
CA GLN A 81 15.84 3.39 -10.25
C GLN A 81 14.54 2.73 -9.77
N GLY A 82 13.75 2.15 -10.70
CA GLY A 82 12.55 1.40 -10.39
C GLY A 82 11.24 2.17 -10.57
N VAL A 83 10.16 1.63 -10.02
CA VAL A 83 8.78 2.13 -10.08
C VAL A 83 8.27 2.42 -8.67
N ASP A 84 7.55 3.53 -8.50
CA ASP A 84 6.78 3.78 -7.28
C ASP A 84 5.56 2.86 -7.26
N MET A 85 5.64 1.82 -6.47
CA MET A 85 4.60 0.79 -6.38
C MET A 85 3.25 1.39 -5.94
N ASN A 86 3.27 2.43 -5.10
CA ASN A 86 2.06 3.14 -4.68
C ASN A 86 1.52 4.13 -5.74
N ARG A 87 2.04 4.04 -6.97
CA ARG A 87 1.51 4.71 -8.18
C ARG A 87 1.18 3.70 -9.28
N ASN A 88 1.40 2.42 -9.04
CA ASN A 88 1.33 1.37 -10.05
C ASN A 88 0.07 0.49 -9.96
N PHE A 89 -0.78 0.65 -8.94
CA PHE A 89 -2.04 -0.10 -8.82
C PHE A 89 -3.04 0.20 -9.95
N LEU A 90 -3.98 -0.74 -10.15
CA LEU A 90 -4.95 -0.70 -11.26
C LEU A 90 -5.92 0.49 -11.17
N PHE A 91 -6.43 0.75 -9.94
CA PHE A 91 -7.48 1.75 -9.76
C PHE A 91 -7.02 3.16 -10.12
N GLN A 92 -7.70 3.78 -11.08
CA GLN A 92 -7.42 5.15 -11.54
C GLN A 92 -5.94 5.41 -11.88
N TRP A 93 -5.25 4.40 -12.41
CA TRP A 93 -3.87 4.56 -12.84
C TRP A 93 -3.74 5.69 -13.87
N ASN A 94 -2.77 6.56 -13.68
CA ASN A 94 -2.54 7.74 -14.54
C ASN A 94 -3.69 8.77 -14.59
N ALA A 95 -4.69 8.69 -13.73
CA ALA A 95 -5.84 9.60 -13.74
C ALA A 95 -5.60 10.92 -12.99
N GLY A 96 -4.57 10.99 -12.15
CA GLY A 96 -4.27 12.15 -11.31
C GLY A 96 -2.94 12.81 -11.59
N THR A 97 -2.68 13.90 -10.88
CA THR A 97 -1.43 14.68 -10.98
C THR A 97 -0.33 14.22 -10.00
N GLY A 98 -0.62 13.27 -9.12
CA GLY A 98 0.28 12.78 -8.08
C GLY A 98 1.28 11.73 -8.55
N SER A 99 1.39 11.44 -9.84
CA SER A 99 2.31 10.47 -10.42
C SER A 99 3.02 11.05 -11.65
N SER A 100 4.14 10.44 -12.04
CA SER A 100 4.94 10.86 -13.19
C SER A 100 5.07 9.75 -14.24
N GLY A 101 5.19 10.15 -15.51
CA GLY A 101 5.61 9.26 -16.60
C GLY A 101 7.11 9.27 -16.85
N ASP A 102 7.88 10.10 -16.15
CA ASP A 102 9.34 10.14 -16.19
C ASP A 102 9.90 9.03 -15.26
N ASP A 103 10.65 8.10 -15.83
CA ASP A 103 11.17 6.93 -15.12
C ASP A 103 12.20 7.26 -14.03
N CYS A 104 12.83 8.43 -14.10
CA CYS A 104 13.71 8.95 -13.05
C CYS A 104 12.98 9.69 -11.94
N SER A 105 11.71 10.00 -12.10
CA SER A 105 10.90 10.63 -11.06
C SER A 105 10.70 9.69 -9.86
N GLU A 106 10.74 10.24 -8.65
CA GLU A 106 10.45 9.51 -7.41
C GLU A 106 9.04 8.90 -7.38
N VAL A 107 8.09 9.50 -8.09
CA VAL A 107 6.69 9.07 -8.21
C VAL A 107 6.37 8.47 -9.59
N PHE A 108 7.35 7.82 -10.22
CA PHE A 108 7.15 7.14 -11.50
C PHE A 108 6.17 5.98 -11.35
N ARG A 109 5.10 6.02 -12.16
CA ARG A 109 3.98 5.08 -12.06
C ARG A 109 4.13 3.76 -12.82
N GLY A 110 5.30 3.55 -13.48
CA GLY A 110 5.49 2.44 -14.42
C GLY A 110 4.92 2.75 -15.80
N LEU A 111 5.14 1.83 -16.74
CA LEU A 111 4.69 1.98 -18.14
C LEU A 111 3.21 1.62 -18.33
N SER A 112 2.67 0.81 -17.44
CA SER A 112 1.25 0.43 -17.40
C SER A 112 0.82 0.16 -15.96
N ALA A 113 -0.49 0.11 -15.72
CA ALA A 113 -1.04 -0.32 -14.45
C ALA A 113 -0.59 -1.75 -14.12
N ALA A 114 -0.22 -1.98 -12.87
CA ALA A 114 0.28 -3.25 -12.36
C ALA A 114 1.42 -3.86 -13.22
N SER A 115 2.31 -3.02 -13.75
CA SER A 115 3.48 -3.47 -14.50
C SER A 115 4.50 -4.20 -13.62
N GLU A 116 4.52 -3.91 -12.33
CA GLU A 116 5.47 -4.48 -11.40
C GLU A 116 4.93 -5.77 -10.79
N PRO A 117 5.76 -6.82 -10.70
CA PRO A 117 5.32 -8.12 -10.19
C PRO A 117 4.82 -8.06 -8.75
N GLU A 118 5.42 -7.22 -7.91
CA GLU A 118 5.02 -7.01 -6.52
C GLU A 118 3.61 -6.38 -6.46
N THR A 119 3.37 -5.33 -7.23
CA THR A 119 2.07 -4.66 -7.29
C THR A 119 0.99 -5.59 -7.82
N LEU A 120 1.31 -6.37 -8.87
CA LEU A 120 0.38 -7.35 -9.42
C LEU A 120 0.06 -8.45 -8.41
N ALA A 121 1.06 -8.96 -7.69
CA ALA A 121 0.86 -9.99 -6.67
C ALA A 121 0.00 -9.49 -5.51
N ILE A 122 0.28 -8.29 -5.00
CA ILE A 122 -0.51 -7.65 -3.93
C ILE A 122 -1.95 -7.44 -4.40
N ASN A 123 -2.14 -6.87 -5.59
CA ASN A 123 -3.48 -6.63 -6.15
C ASN A 123 -4.28 -7.92 -6.28
N ASN A 124 -3.70 -8.97 -6.88
CA ASN A 124 -4.36 -10.25 -7.06
C ASN A 124 -4.72 -10.88 -5.72
N TYR A 125 -3.82 -10.83 -4.74
CA TYR A 125 -4.07 -11.36 -3.41
C TYR A 125 -5.22 -10.63 -2.71
N ILE A 126 -5.22 -9.30 -2.72
CA ILE A 126 -6.30 -8.50 -2.13
C ILE A 126 -7.64 -8.82 -2.77
N GLN A 127 -7.70 -9.02 -4.08
CA GLN A 127 -8.93 -9.39 -4.78
C GLN A 127 -9.47 -10.78 -4.38
N THR A 128 -8.62 -11.68 -3.88
CA THR A 128 -9.10 -12.96 -3.34
C THR A 128 -9.77 -12.79 -1.97
N LEU A 129 -9.37 -11.79 -1.19
CA LEU A 129 -9.89 -11.50 0.14
C LEU A 129 -11.12 -10.59 0.10
N PHE A 130 -11.11 -9.62 -0.79
CA PHE A 130 -12.14 -8.60 -0.93
C PHE A 130 -12.70 -8.62 -2.36
N PRO A 131 -13.68 -9.50 -2.66
CA PRO A 131 -14.33 -9.48 -3.95
C PRO A 131 -14.99 -8.14 -4.22
N ASP A 132 -14.95 -7.67 -5.45
CA ASP A 132 -15.60 -6.42 -5.84
C ASP A 132 -17.10 -6.46 -5.53
N GLN A 133 -17.57 -5.48 -4.79
CA GLN A 133 -18.94 -5.38 -4.27
C GLN A 133 -19.75 -4.25 -4.90
N ARG A 134 -19.17 -3.51 -5.84
CA ARG A 134 -19.81 -2.38 -6.47
C ARG A 134 -19.42 -2.26 -7.94
N PRO A 135 -20.21 -1.55 -8.77
CA PRO A 135 -19.84 -1.29 -10.16
C PRO A 135 -18.60 -0.39 -10.27
N ASP A 136 -17.96 -0.40 -11.44
CA ASP A 136 -16.76 0.40 -11.75
C ASP A 136 -16.98 1.93 -11.77
N ASP A 137 -18.15 2.41 -11.37
CA ASP A 137 -18.38 3.84 -11.23
C ASP A 137 -17.76 4.42 -9.94
N LEU A 138 -17.68 5.75 -9.86
CA LEU A 138 -17.11 6.46 -8.70
C LEU A 138 -18.17 7.03 -7.75
N VAL A 139 -19.46 6.70 -7.96
CA VAL A 139 -20.57 7.30 -7.22
C VAL A 139 -21.42 6.31 -6.47
N THR A 140 -21.41 5.02 -6.82
CA THR A 140 -22.15 3.99 -6.12
C THR A 140 -21.42 3.56 -4.85
N PRO A 141 -22.04 3.65 -3.65
CA PRO A 141 -21.42 3.20 -2.42
C PRO A 141 -21.30 1.67 -2.36
N ALA A 142 -20.29 1.17 -1.64
CA ALA A 142 -20.25 -0.23 -1.27
C ALA A 142 -21.40 -0.54 -0.28
N PRO A 143 -22.00 -1.75 -0.31
CA PRO A 143 -22.99 -2.16 0.68
C PRO A 143 -22.40 -2.13 2.11
N LEU A 144 -23.16 -1.59 3.06
CA LEU A 144 -22.72 -1.43 4.46
C LEU A 144 -22.59 -2.75 5.23
N ASP A 145 -23.18 -3.82 4.70
CA ASP A 145 -23.12 -5.17 5.28
C ASP A 145 -21.89 -5.98 4.84
N LYS A 146 -21.00 -5.39 4.07
CA LYS A 146 -19.79 -6.08 3.60
C LYS A 146 -18.66 -5.93 4.61
N PRO A 147 -18.11 -7.06 5.10
CA PRO A 147 -17.01 -7.03 6.05
C PRO A 147 -15.68 -6.76 5.36
N GLY A 148 -14.74 -6.31 6.16
CA GLY A 148 -13.35 -6.23 5.78
C GLY A 148 -12.77 -4.82 5.88
N VAL A 149 -11.51 -4.75 6.33
CA VAL A 149 -10.73 -3.53 6.42
C VAL A 149 -9.35 -3.79 5.80
N TYR A 150 -8.93 -2.92 4.90
CA TYR A 150 -7.57 -2.92 4.38
C TYR A 150 -6.83 -1.69 4.90
N LEU A 151 -5.67 -1.94 5.51
CA LEU A 151 -4.77 -0.89 6.00
C LEU A 151 -3.43 -0.98 5.28
N ASP A 152 -3.00 0.13 4.69
CA ASP A 152 -1.66 0.33 4.15
C ASP A 152 -0.91 1.33 5.02
N ILE A 153 0.14 0.86 5.67
CA ILE A 153 0.87 1.62 6.68
C ILE A 153 2.12 2.22 6.07
N HIS A 154 2.21 3.52 6.14
CA HIS A 154 3.31 4.35 5.65
C HIS A 154 4.01 5.10 6.79
N ASN A 155 5.09 5.82 6.47
CA ASN A 155 5.64 6.92 7.24
C ASN A 155 6.24 7.97 6.28
N VAL A 156 6.27 9.27 6.56
CA VAL A 156 6.14 9.95 7.87
C VAL A 156 5.18 11.14 7.68
N ALA A 157 3.89 10.98 7.74
CA ALA A 157 2.97 12.09 7.45
C ALA A 157 1.98 12.38 8.60
N GLU A 158 1.88 11.52 9.62
CA GLU A 158 0.93 11.65 10.74
C GLU A 158 -0.52 11.83 10.25
N LEU A 159 -0.89 11.12 9.17
CA LEU A 159 -2.19 11.23 8.52
C LEU A 159 -2.92 9.88 8.50
N THR A 160 -4.23 9.92 8.69
CA THR A 160 -5.13 8.85 8.32
C THR A 160 -5.86 9.28 7.04
N LEU A 161 -5.65 8.53 5.96
CA LEU A 161 -6.19 8.85 4.64
C LEU A 161 -7.28 7.85 4.26
N PHE A 162 -8.37 8.38 3.71
CA PHE A 162 -9.48 7.62 3.16
C PHE A 162 -9.56 7.79 1.64
N PRO A 163 -10.22 6.87 0.90
CA PRO A 163 -10.50 7.08 -0.51
C PRO A 163 -11.29 8.38 -0.76
N PHE A 164 -11.08 9.06 -1.87
CA PHE A 164 -10.17 8.66 -2.94
C PHE A 164 -8.83 9.41 -2.82
N GLY A 165 -7.71 8.72 -3.06
CA GLY A 165 -6.36 9.28 -2.99
C GLY A 165 -5.64 9.41 -4.35
N TYR A 166 -6.32 9.19 -5.49
CA TYR A 166 -5.67 9.24 -6.80
C TYR A 166 -5.47 10.65 -7.36
N SER A 167 -6.21 11.64 -6.86
CA SER A 167 -6.11 13.03 -7.31
C SER A 167 -6.55 14.00 -6.21
N ASN A 168 -5.90 15.16 -6.12
CA ASN A 168 -6.31 16.25 -5.24
C ASN A 168 -7.68 16.86 -5.61
N SER A 169 -8.16 16.63 -6.83
CA SER A 169 -9.48 17.03 -7.30
C SER A 169 -10.49 15.87 -7.28
N ALA A 170 -10.10 14.70 -6.82
CA ALA A 170 -11.03 13.61 -6.59
C ALA A 170 -12.05 14.04 -5.54
N GLY A 171 -13.32 13.77 -5.79
CA GLY A 171 -14.36 13.91 -4.78
C GLY A 171 -14.16 12.91 -3.63
N GLN A 172 -14.96 13.04 -2.60
CA GLN A 172 -15.02 12.04 -1.54
C GLN A 172 -15.57 10.72 -2.10
N ALA A 173 -15.08 9.61 -1.57
CA ALA A 173 -15.65 8.29 -1.88
C ALA A 173 -17.11 8.23 -1.44
N PRO A 174 -17.97 7.45 -2.10
CA PRO A 174 -19.39 7.34 -1.75
C PRO A 174 -19.65 6.90 -0.30
N ASN A 175 -18.73 6.15 0.31
CA ASN A 175 -18.79 5.72 1.71
C ASN A 175 -17.94 6.58 2.66
N HIS A 176 -17.63 7.81 2.29
CA HIS A 176 -16.71 8.67 3.06
C HIS A 176 -17.13 8.85 4.53
N ASP A 177 -18.42 9.12 4.78
CA ASP A 177 -18.93 9.35 6.14
C ASP A 177 -18.78 8.10 7.03
N GLN A 178 -18.93 6.90 6.45
CA GLN A 178 -18.74 5.63 7.17
C GLN A 178 -17.27 5.32 7.46
N LEU A 179 -16.35 5.89 6.68
CA LEU A 179 -14.91 5.74 6.89
C LEU A 179 -14.37 6.68 7.98
N GLN A 180 -15.11 7.72 8.37
CA GLN A 180 -14.74 8.70 9.38
C GLN A 180 -15.25 8.38 10.79
N THR A 181 -16.19 7.46 10.93
CA THR A 181 -16.80 7.06 12.22
C THR A 181 -16.08 5.92 12.89
#